data_ca6099eaeb64e5c759e367db63c88a02
#
_entry.id   ca6099eaeb64e5c759e367db63c88a02
#
_cell.length_a   1.000
_cell.length_b   1.000
_cell.length_c   1.000
_cell.angle_alpha   90.00
_cell.angle_beta   90.00
_cell.angle_gamma   90.00
#
_symmetry.space_group_name_H-M   'P 1'
#
loop_
_entity.id
_entity.type
_entity.pdbx_description
1 polymer ?
#
loop_
_entity_poly.entity_id
_entity_poly.type
_entity_poly.pdbx_seq_one_letter_code
_entity_poly.pdbx_strand_id
1 'polypeptide(L)'
;SVMKFPMDFPIKVMGLAAPTFPKVVADIARLHCDDFDDSKTTVEYSRTRKYMSVTVEVIARSKEQLDDLYRAYTSNPMVKIVL
;
A
#
# COMPACT_ATOMS: atom_id res chain seq x y z
N SER A 1 -20.65 -2.18 9.36
CA SER A 1 -20.74 -1.02 8.47
C SER A 1 -20.62 -1.46 7.02
N VAL A 2 -21.23 -0.71 6.15
CA VAL A 2 -21.27 -1.04 4.73
C VAL A 2 -20.27 -0.15 4.00
N MET A 3 -19.36 -0.77 3.25
CA MET A 3 -18.44 -0.03 2.40
C MET A 3 -19.18 0.50 1.18
N LYS A 4 -18.94 1.75 0.86
CA LYS A 4 -19.56 2.39 -0.30
C LYS A 4 -18.48 2.71 -1.32
N PHE A 5 -18.53 2.03 -2.44
CA PHE A 5 -17.57 2.23 -3.54
C PHE A 5 -18.12 3.21 -4.58
N PRO A 6 -17.27 4.01 -5.21
CA PRO A 6 -15.83 4.15 -4.94
C PRO A 6 -15.57 4.95 -3.65
N MET A 7 -14.45 4.67 -2.99
CA MET A 7 -14.08 5.41 -1.79
C MET A 7 -12.55 5.52 -1.69
N ASP A 8 -12.09 6.61 -1.07
CA ASP A 8 -10.67 6.75 -0.75
C ASP A 8 -10.30 5.76 0.34
N PHE A 9 -9.19 5.08 0.15
CA PHE A 9 -8.78 4.00 1.04
C PHE A 9 -7.27 4.04 1.27
N PRO A 10 -6.81 4.48 2.46
CA PRO A 10 -5.39 4.48 2.76
C PRO A 10 -4.93 3.08 3.18
N ILE A 11 -3.76 2.67 2.71
CA ILE A 11 -3.16 1.39 3.06
C ILE A 11 -1.73 1.66 3.48
N LYS A 12 -1.39 1.25 4.70
CA LYS A 12 -0.03 1.38 5.23
C LYS A 12 0.67 0.04 5.10
N VAL A 13 1.78 0.03 4.37
CA VAL A 13 2.56 -1.17 4.09
C VAL A 13 3.93 -1.03 4.75
N MET A 14 4.26 -1.96 5.64
CA MET A 14 5.49 -1.89 6.43
C MET A 14 6.45 -3.01 6.04
N GLY A 15 7.74 -2.69 6.01
CA GLY A 15 8.79 -3.65 5.75
C GLY A 15 10.14 -3.16 6.25
N LEU A 16 11.19 -3.92 5.98
CA LEU A 16 12.55 -3.48 6.27
C LEU A 16 12.86 -2.25 5.41
N ALA A 17 13.56 -1.28 6.01
CA ALA A 17 13.94 -0.06 5.31
C ALA A 17 14.93 -0.41 4.20
N ALA A 18 14.45 -0.33 2.96
CA ALA A 18 15.25 -0.56 1.76
C ALA A 18 14.93 0.56 0.77
N PRO A 19 15.94 1.06 0.04
CA PRO A 19 15.73 2.17 -0.90
C PRO A 19 14.66 1.87 -1.96
N THR A 20 14.50 0.60 -2.34
CA THR A 20 13.55 0.20 -3.37
C THR A 20 12.14 -0.06 -2.84
N PHE A 21 11.96 -0.14 -1.52
CA PHE A 21 10.67 -0.54 -0.94
C PHE A 21 9.52 0.40 -1.34
N PRO A 22 9.68 1.74 -1.24
CA PRO A 22 8.58 2.63 -1.65
C PRO A 22 8.13 2.42 -3.09
N LYS A 23 9.08 2.19 -4.00
CA LYS A 23 8.74 1.95 -5.40
C LYS A 23 7.98 0.64 -5.57
N VAL A 24 8.40 -0.41 -4.86
CA VAL A 24 7.71 -1.71 -4.91
C VAL A 24 6.27 -1.55 -4.45
N VAL A 25 6.05 -0.85 -3.33
CA VAL A 25 4.71 -0.63 -2.79
C VAL A 25 3.85 0.18 -3.77
N ALA A 26 4.39 1.23 -4.35
CA ALA A 26 3.68 2.06 -5.33
C ALA A 26 3.37 1.28 -6.62
N ASP A 27 4.30 0.48 -7.11
CA ASP A 27 4.10 -0.31 -8.34
C ASP A 27 2.97 -1.33 -8.15
N ILE A 28 2.88 -1.95 -6.98
CA ILE A 28 1.79 -2.88 -6.67
C ILE A 28 0.45 -2.14 -6.66
N ALA A 29 0.40 -0.97 -6.02
CA ALA A 29 -0.83 -0.16 -6.03
C ALA A 29 -1.23 0.21 -7.46
N ARG A 30 -0.26 0.57 -8.29
CA ARG A 30 -0.49 0.97 -9.69
C ARG A 30 -1.04 -0.17 -10.52
N LEU A 31 -0.59 -1.40 -10.28
CA LEU A 31 -1.09 -2.58 -10.98
C LEU A 31 -2.57 -2.86 -10.70
N HIS A 32 -3.02 -2.55 -9.49
CA HIS A 32 -4.38 -2.86 -9.05
C HIS A 32 -5.33 -1.67 -9.14
N CYS A 33 -4.81 -0.46 -9.31
CA CYS A 33 -5.60 0.77 -9.31
C CYS A 33 -5.13 1.66 -10.46
N ASP A 34 -5.89 1.70 -11.54
CA ASP A 34 -5.52 2.41 -12.77
C ASP A 34 -5.33 3.91 -12.55
N ASP A 35 -6.05 4.46 -11.59
CA ASP A 35 -6.03 5.88 -11.26
C ASP A 35 -5.14 6.20 -10.05
N PHE A 36 -4.24 5.31 -9.69
CA PHE A 36 -3.34 5.54 -8.56
C PHE A 36 -2.47 6.78 -8.79
N ASP A 37 -2.44 7.66 -7.79
CA ASP A 37 -1.66 8.88 -7.80
C ASP A 37 -0.57 8.79 -6.73
N ASP A 38 0.67 8.57 -7.17
CA ASP A 38 1.81 8.41 -6.28
C ASP A 38 2.17 9.70 -5.53
N SER A 39 1.66 10.85 -5.96
CA SER A 39 1.98 12.13 -5.29
C SER A 39 1.43 12.19 -3.86
N LYS A 40 0.47 11.34 -3.52
CA LYS A 40 -0.11 11.27 -2.17
C LYS A 40 0.55 10.21 -1.30
N THR A 41 1.51 9.49 -1.83
CA THR A 41 2.23 8.46 -1.08
C THR A 41 3.14 9.11 -0.04
N THR A 42 3.13 8.59 1.17
CA THR A 42 3.99 9.06 2.25
C THR A 42 4.85 7.93 2.77
N VAL A 43 6.04 8.29 3.26
CA VAL A 43 7.01 7.33 3.79
C VAL A 43 7.41 7.78 5.19
N GLU A 44 7.38 6.85 6.13
CA GLU A 44 7.85 7.08 7.49
C GLU A 44 8.84 5.99 7.88
N TYR A 45 9.81 6.34 8.72
CA TYR A 45 10.79 5.39 9.23
C TYR A 45 10.53 5.10 10.70
N SER A 46 10.83 3.87 11.12
CA SER A 46 10.87 3.56 12.55
C SER A 46 11.98 4.39 13.22
N ARG A 47 11.92 4.50 14.55
CA ARG A 47 12.87 5.27 15.30
C ARG A 47 14.32 4.82 15.04
N THR A 48 14.54 3.53 14.91
CA THR A 48 15.88 2.97 14.64
C THR A 48 16.23 2.99 13.16
N ARG A 49 15.28 3.37 12.29
CA ARG A 49 15.38 3.36 10.82
C ARG A 49 15.60 1.96 10.25
N LYS A 50 15.30 0.93 11.02
CA LYS A 50 15.35 -0.45 10.56
C LYS A 50 14.14 -0.80 9.70
N TYR A 51 13.01 -0.22 10.02
CA TYR A 51 11.76 -0.44 9.30
C TYR A 51 11.25 0.86 8.70
N MET A 52 10.45 0.71 7.66
CA MET A 52 9.77 1.84 7.07
C MET A 52 8.33 1.46 6.77
N SER A 53 7.46 2.45 6.74
CA SER A 53 6.09 2.28 6.28
C SER A 53 5.84 3.21 5.11
N VAL A 54 5.14 2.68 4.13
CA VAL A 54 4.71 3.42 2.95
C VAL A 54 3.20 3.41 2.95
N THR A 55 2.60 4.60 3.04
CA THR A 55 1.15 4.74 3.00
C THR A 55 0.75 5.18 1.60
N VAL A 56 -0.04 4.35 0.94
CA VAL A 56 -0.60 4.66 -0.37
C VAL A 56 -2.08 4.98 -0.20
N GLU A 57 -2.57 5.93 -0.97
CA GLU A 57 -3.99 6.23 -1.02
C GLU A 57 -4.53 5.75 -2.35
N VAL A 58 -5.47 4.83 -2.30
CA VAL A 58 -6.08 4.27 -3.49
C VAL A 58 -7.56 4.62 -3.51
N ILE A 59 -8.14 4.66 -4.70
CA ILE A 59 -9.59 4.74 -4.84
C ILE A 59 -10.07 3.30 -4.94
N ALA A 60 -10.70 2.81 -3.87
CA ALA A 60 -11.24 1.45 -3.86
C ALA A 60 -12.57 1.43 -4.59
N ARG A 61 -12.69 0.56 -5.57
CA ARG A 61 -13.88 0.46 -6.43
C ARG A 61 -14.70 -0.78 -6.16
N SER A 62 -14.11 -1.79 -5.52
CA SER A 62 -14.81 -3.01 -5.14
C SER A 62 -14.07 -3.71 -4.01
N LYS A 63 -14.77 -4.58 -3.30
CA LYS A 63 -14.14 -5.42 -2.28
C LYS A 63 -13.13 -6.37 -2.92
N GLU A 64 -13.44 -6.90 -4.11
CA GLU A 64 -12.55 -7.81 -4.83
C GLU A 64 -11.22 -7.13 -5.15
N GLN A 65 -11.26 -5.89 -5.61
CA GLN A 65 -10.05 -5.11 -5.89
C GLN A 65 -9.19 -4.98 -4.63
N LEU A 66 -9.81 -4.65 -3.49
CA LEU A 66 -9.08 -4.51 -2.23
C LEU A 66 -8.48 -5.84 -1.77
N ASP A 67 -9.24 -6.93 -1.87
CA ASP A 67 -8.75 -8.25 -1.48
C ASP A 67 -7.54 -8.65 -2.32
N ASP A 68 -7.58 -8.39 -3.62
CA ASP A 68 -6.46 -8.68 -4.51
C ASP A 68 -5.24 -7.83 -4.17
N LEU A 69 -5.45 -6.55 -3.89
CA LEU A 69 -4.38 -5.64 -3.51
C LEU A 69 -3.72 -6.06 -2.20
N TYR A 70 -4.52 -6.36 -1.18
CA TYR A 70 -3.98 -6.84 0.10
C TYR A 70 -3.22 -8.14 -0.06
N ARG A 71 -3.72 -9.05 -0.89
CA ARG A 71 -3.04 -10.32 -1.16
C ARG A 71 -1.71 -10.09 -1.87
N ALA A 72 -1.67 -9.15 -2.82
CA ALA A 72 -0.43 -8.82 -3.51
C ALA A 72 0.62 -8.28 -2.53
N TYR A 73 0.21 -7.45 -1.56
CA TYR A 73 1.13 -6.97 -0.55
C TYR A 73 1.58 -8.07 0.41
N THR A 74 0.65 -8.84 0.95
CA THR A 74 0.99 -9.85 1.96
C THR A 74 1.80 -11.01 1.39
N SER A 75 1.72 -11.26 0.09
CA SER A 75 2.52 -12.29 -0.57
C SER A 75 3.91 -11.81 -0.98
N ASN A 76 4.19 -10.50 -0.89
CA ASN A 76 5.50 -9.98 -1.25
C ASN A 76 6.47 -10.15 -0.09
N PRO A 77 7.65 -10.78 -0.32
CA PRO A 77 8.58 -11.08 0.78
C PRO A 77 9.16 -9.84 1.47
N MET A 78 9.12 -8.68 0.84
CA MET A 78 9.58 -7.43 1.46
C MET A 78 8.59 -6.89 2.48
N VAL A 79 7.33 -7.31 2.41
CA VAL A 79 6.25 -6.79 3.25
C VAL A 79 6.16 -7.61 4.53
N LYS A 80 6.15 -6.90 5.66
CA LYS A 80 6.00 -7.51 6.99
C LYS A 80 4.58 -7.37 7.51
N ILE A 81 3.99 -6.19 7.38
CA ILE A 81 2.66 -5.89 7.91
C ILE A 81 1.94 -4.98 6.92
N VAL A 82 0.65 -5.21 6.76
CA VAL A 82 -0.24 -4.33 6.00
C VAL A 82 -1.40 -3.90 6.92
N LEU A 83 -1.63 -2.62 7.01
CA LEU A 83 -2.70 -2.07 7.84
C LEU A 83 -3.73 -1.32 7.01
#